data_db5921ba79bc5b1a666ed045489b3605
#
_entry.id   db5921ba79bc5b1a666ed045489b3605
#
_cell.length_a   1.000
_cell.length_b   1.000
_cell.length_c   1.000
_cell.angle_alpha   90.00
_cell.angle_beta   90.00
_cell.angle_gamma   90.00
#
_symmetry.space_group_name_H-M   'P 1'
#
loop_
_entity.id
_entity.type
_entity.pdbx_description
1 polymer ?
#
loop_
_entity_poly.entity_id
_entity_poly.type
_entity_poly.pdbx_seq_one_letter_code
_entity_poly.pdbx_strand_id
1 'polypeptide(L)'
;MVDKEVIVIGAGLAGSEAAWQVANAGVAVKLVEMRPIKSTPAHHSGDFGELVCSNSFGALSPDRAAGLLQKELRVFNSLILRTADKFAVPAGGALAVDRSKFSQALTEVLSNHPLIEIKRFEQLDLPSKENITILATGPLTADELSYKIQAFTGIDACHFFDAASPIIYGD
;
A
#
# COMPACT_ATOMS: atom_id res chain seq x y z
N MET A 1 -21.28 -17.00 -15.71
CA MET A 1 -21.04 -16.16 -14.50
C MET A 1 -20.02 -15.11 -14.94
N VAL A 2 -20.33 -13.84 -14.80
CA VAL A 2 -19.33 -12.79 -15.05
C VAL A 2 -18.27 -12.97 -13.96
N ASP A 3 -17.04 -13.30 -14.34
CA ASP A 3 -15.92 -13.36 -13.40
C ASP A 3 -15.77 -11.96 -12.80
N LYS A 4 -16.19 -11.81 -11.55
CA LYS A 4 -16.09 -10.54 -10.85
C LYS A 4 -14.63 -10.29 -10.54
N GLU A 5 -14.05 -9.31 -11.22
CA GLU A 5 -12.72 -8.82 -10.94
C GLU A 5 -12.79 -7.62 -9.98
N VAL A 6 -11.85 -7.53 -9.05
CA VAL A 6 -11.68 -6.36 -8.19
C VAL A 6 -10.50 -5.54 -8.71
N ILE A 7 -10.71 -4.24 -8.89
CA ILE A 7 -9.65 -3.31 -9.29
C ILE A 7 -9.08 -2.67 -8.02
N VAL A 8 -7.77 -2.78 -7.81
CA VAL A 8 -7.04 -2.10 -6.71
C VAL A 8 -6.13 -1.06 -7.34
N ILE A 9 -6.30 0.19 -6.96
CA ILE A 9 -5.51 1.31 -7.49
C ILE A 9 -4.53 1.79 -6.42
N GLY A 10 -3.24 1.67 -6.72
CA GLY A 10 -2.12 1.93 -5.83
C GLY A 10 -1.61 0.65 -5.17
N ALA A 11 -0.31 0.35 -5.37
CA ALA A 11 0.37 -0.78 -4.77
C ALA A 11 1.30 -0.37 -3.60
N GLY A 12 0.86 0.60 -2.80
CA GLY A 12 1.43 0.89 -1.49
C GLY A 12 1.11 -0.22 -0.48
N LEU A 13 1.34 0.02 0.81
CA LEU A 13 1.05 -0.99 1.84
C LEU A 13 -0.42 -1.44 1.82
N ALA A 14 -1.35 -0.47 1.80
CA ALA A 14 -2.79 -0.76 1.83
C ALA A 14 -3.26 -1.53 0.59
N GLY A 15 -2.85 -1.09 -0.62
CA GLY A 15 -3.26 -1.74 -1.86
C GLY A 15 -2.64 -3.12 -2.06
N SER A 16 -1.38 -3.29 -1.64
CA SER A 16 -0.72 -4.60 -1.64
C SER A 16 -1.42 -5.60 -0.73
N GLU A 17 -1.80 -5.16 0.48
CA GLU A 17 -2.58 -6.00 1.40
C GLU A 17 -3.97 -6.31 0.85
N ALA A 18 -4.69 -5.31 0.32
CA ALA A 18 -6.01 -5.49 -0.26
C ALA A 18 -5.98 -6.49 -1.43
N ALA A 19 -5.04 -6.33 -2.35
CA ALA A 19 -4.87 -7.24 -3.48
C ALA A 19 -4.60 -8.69 -3.01
N TRP A 20 -3.73 -8.85 -2.02
CA TRP A 20 -3.42 -10.14 -1.41
C TRP A 20 -4.64 -10.81 -0.79
N GLN A 21 -5.41 -10.08 0.03
CA GLN A 21 -6.58 -10.63 0.72
C GLN A 21 -7.70 -11.02 -0.26
N VAL A 22 -7.97 -10.17 -1.25
CA VAL A 22 -8.97 -10.44 -2.29
C VAL A 22 -8.59 -11.67 -3.12
N ALA A 23 -7.33 -11.74 -3.55
CA ALA A 23 -6.85 -12.85 -4.36
C ALA A 23 -6.86 -14.19 -3.59
N ASN A 24 -6.49 -14.18 -2.29
CA ASN A 24 -6.58 -15.37 -1.44
C ASN A 24 -8.02 -15.81 -1.12
N ALA A 25 -9.00 -14.89 -1.25
CA ALA A 25 -10.41 -15.23 -1.22
C ALA A 25 -10.94 -15.85 -2.54
N GLY A 26 -10.05 -16.06 -3.53
CA GLY A 26 -10.39 -16.69 -4.81
C GLY A 26 -10.96 -15.73 -5.85
N VAL A 27 -10.80 -14.42 -5.66
CA VAL A 27 -11.30 -13.39 -6.59
C VAL A 27 -10.16 -12.82 -7.42
N ALA A 28 -10.35 -12.69 -8.74
CA ALA A 28 -9.36 -12.07 -9.61
C ALA A 28 -9.18 -10.58 -9.25
N VAL A 29 -7.93 -10.12 -9.31
CA VAL A 29 -7.53 -8.76 -8.97
C VAL A 29 -6.75 -8.14 -10.10
N LYS A 30 -7.12 -6.93 -10.48
CA LYS A 30 -6.28 -6.03 -11.29
C LYS A 30 -5.63 -5.00 -10.38
N LEU A 31 -4.32 -5.15 -10.12
CA LEU A 31 -3.54 -4.22 -9.31
C LEU A 31 -2.87 -3.19 -10.21
N VAL A 32 -3.30 -1.94 -10.08
CA VAL A 32 -2.79 -0.80 -10.86
C VAL A 32 -1.79 -0.01 -10.03
N GLU A 33 -0.59 0.19 -10.55
CA GLU A 33 0.47 0.98 -9.92
C GLU A 33 1.17 1.85 -10.97
N MET A 34 1.31 3.14 -10.72
CA MET A 34 1.90 4.06 -11.69
C MET A 34 3.43 3.92 -11.80
N ARG A 35 4.11 3.49 -10.73
CA ARG A 35 5.57 3.31 -10.75
C ARG A 35 5.96 2.02 -11.47
N PRO A 36 7.06 1.98 -12.16
CA PRO A 36 8.08 3.03 -12.33
C PRO A 36 7.78 4.02 -13.46
N ILE A 37 6.64 3.92 -14.18
CA ILE A 37 6.33 4.79 -15.34
C ILE A 37 6.21 6.25 -14.90
N LYS A 38 5.52 6.49 -13.78
CA LYS A 38 5.45 7.80 -13.13
C LYS A 38 5.79 7.65 -11.65
N SER A 39 6.77 8.38 -11.19
CA SER A 39 7.18 8.43 -9.78
C SER A 39 6.59 9.64 -9.06
N THR A 40 6.59 9.58 -7.74
CA THR A 40 6.33 10.73 -6.87
C THR A 40 7.66 11.23 -6.27
N PRO A 41 7.71 12.44 -5.71
CA PRO A 41 8.93 12.95 -5.07
C PRO A 41 9.44 12.09 -3.90
N ALA A 42 8.58 11.30 -3.27
CA ALA A 42 8.92 10.50 -2.09
C ALA A 42 9.39 9.07 -2.41
N HIS A 43 9.08 8.55 -3.60
CA HIS A 43 9.42 7.18 -3.98
C HIS A 43 10.70 7.13 -4.82
N HIS A 44 11.51 6.10 -4.60
CA HIS A 44 12.80 5.90 -5.26
C HIS A 44 12.86 4.62 -6.10
N SER A 45 11.85 3.76 -6.00
CA SER A 45 11.79 2.49 -6.72
C SER A 45 10.43 2.24 -7.37
N GLY A 46 10.35 1.20 -8.21
CA GLY A 46 9.09 0.68 -8.72
C GLY A 46 8.49 -0.43 -7.87
N ASP A 47 9.09 -0.75 -6.72
CA ASP A 47 8.66 -1.84 -5.84
C ASP A 47 7.36 -1.49 -5.10
N PHE A 48 6.57 -2.51 -4.80
CA PHE A 48 5.34 -2.36 -4.04
C PHE A 48 5.62 -2.17 -2.55
N GLY A 49 4.72 -1.45 -1.86
CA GLY A 49 4.84 -1.23 -0.43
C GLY A 49 6.11 -0.49 0.00
N GLU A 50 6.71 0.32 -0.88
CA GLU A 50 7.89 1.10 -0.53
C GLU A 50 7.64 2.00 0.68
N LEU A 51 8.49 1.87 1.70
CA LEU A 51 8.41 2.66 2.92
C LEU A 51 9.16 3.97 2.75
N VAL A 52 8.45 5.07 2.57
CA VAL A 52 9.04 6.38 2.22
C VAL A 52 9.40 7.23 3.44
N CYS A 53 8.67 7.13 4.55
CA CYS A 53 8.91 7.96 5.74
C CYS A 53 9.84 7.29 6.76
N SER A 54 9.50 6.07 7.16
CA SER A 54 10.23 5.30 8.17
C SER A 54 10.27 3.83 7.76
N ASN A 55 11.28 3.10 8.24
CA ASN A 55 11.34 1.65 8.09
C ASN A 55 10.70 0.91 9.26
N SER A 56 9.99 1.62 10.15
CA SER A 56 9.37 1.06 11.35
C SER A 56 7.85 1.00 11.25
N PHE A 57 7.28 -0.13 11.61
CA PHE A 57 5.85 -0.33 11.81
C PHE A 57 5.39 0.00 13.24
N GLY A 58 6.25 0.59 14.06
CA GLY A 58 5.97 0.98 15.44
C GLY A 58 6.21 -0.14 16.44
N ALA A 59 5.68 0.06 17.66
CA ALA A 59 5.95 -0.82 18.78
C ALA A 59 5.43 -2.25 18.57
N LEU A 60 6.21 -3.23 19.02
CA LEU A 60 5.84 -4.66 19.00
C LEU A 60 4.90 -5.05 20.16
N SER A 61 5.00 -4.34 21.30
CA SER A 61 4.21 -4.68 22.49
C SER A 61 2.70 -4.56 22.21
N PRO A 62 1.90 -5.58 22.51
CA PRO A 62 0.44 -5.54 22.35
C PRO A 62 -0.26 -4.53 23.27
N ASP A 63 0.44 -3.99 24.28
CA ASP A 63 -0.06 -2.92 25.15
C ASP A 63 -0.03 -1.55 24.45
N ARG A 64 0.52 -1.49 23.25
CA ARG A 64 0.55 -0.31 22.40
C ARG A 64 -0.35 -0.52 21.19
N ALA A 65 -1.01 0.54 20.74
CA ALA A 65 -1.94 0.48 19.61
C ALA A 65 -1.32 -0.18 18.35
N ALA A 66 -0.08 0.18 17.99
CA ALA A 66 0.62 -0.41 16.87
C ALA A 66 0.86 -1.92 17.04
N GLY A 67 1.29 -2.35 18.23
CA GLY A 67 1.54 -3.76 18.52
C GLY A 67 0.26 -4.59 18.56
N LEU A 68 -0.83 -4.03 19.08
CA LEU A 68 -2.15 -4.67 19.05
C LEU A 68 -2.62 -4.87 17.60
N LEU A 69 -2.58 -3.81 16.78
CA LEU A 69 -2.93 -3.88 15.36
C LEU A 69 -2.09 -4.92 14.61
N GLN A 70 -0.77 -4.94 14.85
CA GLN A 70 0.11 -5.94 14.24
C GLN A 70 -0.28 -7.37 14.63
N LYS A 71 -0.69 -7.59 15.89
CA LYS A 71 -1.17 -8.90 16.37
C LYS A 71 -2.45 -9.32 15.66
N GLU A 72 -3.40 -8.41 15.53
CA GLU A 72 -4.66 -8.64 14.81
C GLU A 72 -4.42 -8.96 13.33
N LEU A 73 -3.58 -8.18 12.65
CA LEU A 73 -3.25 -8.39 11.25
C LEU A 73 -2.55 -9.74 11.01
N ARG A 74 -1.73 -10.23 11.95
CA ARG A 74 -1.15 -11.58 11.86
C ARG A 74 -2.22 -12.68 11.91
N VAL A 75 -3.29 -12.49 12.68
CA VAL A 75 -4.44 -13.43 12.70
C VAL A 75 -5.13 -13.48 11.34
N PHE A 76 -5.18 -12.36 10.62
CA PHE A 76 -5.72 -12.28 9.25
C PHE A 76 -4.73 -12.73 8.16
N ASN A 77 -3.59 -13.32 8.51
CA ASN A 77 -2.55 -13.72 7.55
C ASN A 77 -2.08 -12.57 6.65
N SER A 78 -1.91 -11.37 7.22
CA SER A 78 -1.44 -10.19 6.49
C SER A 78 -0.13 -10.47 5.76
N LEU A 79 -0.10 -10.16 4.46
CA LEU A 79 1.11 -10.21 3.64
C LEU A 79 2.15 -9.22 4.16
N ILE A 80 1.70 -8.02 4.52
CA ILE A 80 2.57 -6.95 5.01
C ILE A 80 3.30 -7.41 6.28
N LEU A 81 2.57 -7.92 7.28
CA LEU A 81 3.18 -8.33 8.54
C LEU A 81 4.06 -9.58 8.39
N ARG A 82 3.63 -10.55 7.58
CA ARG A 82 4.44 -11.74 7.28
C ARG A 82 5.78 -11.37 6.62
N THR A 83 5.75 -10.42 5.70
CA THR A 83 6.95 -9.94 5.01
C THR A 83 7.80 -9.07 5.95
N ALA A 84 7.18 -8.23 6.77
CA ALA A 84 7.89 -7.42 7.76
C ALA A 84 8.62 -8.30 8.80
N ASP A 85 7.97 -9.33 9.31
CA ASP A 85 8.59 -10.28 10.25
C ASP A 85 9.79 -11.01 9.63
N LYS A 86 9.71 -11.36 8.34
CA LYS A 86 10.80 -12.03 7.61
C LYS A 86 12.04 -11.14 7.42
N PHE A 87 11.84 -9.85 7.23
CA PHE A 87 12.92 -8.90 6.95
C PHE A 87 13.12 -7.89 8.10
N ALA A 88 12.72 -8.28 9.31
CA ALA A 88 12.92 -7.48 10.50
C ALA A 88 14.41 -7.24 10.78
N VAL A 89 14.72 -6.03 11.23
CA VAL A 89 16.05 -5.63 11.69
C VAL A 89 16.00 -5.23 13.16
N PRO A 90 17.12 -5.33 13.91
CA PRO A 90 17.14 -4.93 15.32
C PRO A 90 16.74 -3.47 15.50
N ALA A 91 15.69 -3.20 16.29
CA ALA A 91 15.16 -1.87 16.56
C ALA A 91 14.55 -1.77 17.98
N GLY A 92 15.13 -2.46 18.95
CA GLY A 92 14.63 -2.50 20.32
C GLY A 92 13.20 -3.06 20.40
N GLY A 93 12.26 -2.29 20.94
CA GLY A 93 10.86 -2.69 21.07
C GLY A 93 9.97 -2.38 19.85
N ALA A 94 10.54 -2.03 18.71
CA ALA A 94 9.80 -1.72 17.50
C ALA A 94 10.02 -2.78 16.40
N LEU A 95 9.02 -2.98 15.55
CA LEU A 95 9.16 -3.73 14.31
C LEU A 95 9.72 -2.79 13.22
N ALA A 96 11.01 -2.90 12.94
CA ALA A 96 11.65 -2.22 11.83
C ALA A 96 12.17 -3.25 10.81
N VAL A 97 12.26 -2.85 9.55
CA VAL A 97 12.60 -3.73 8.45
C VAL A 97 13.72 -3.20 7.55
N ASP A 98 14.40 -4.10 6.87
CA ASP A 98 15.20 -3.76 5.69
C ASP A 98 14.24 -3.35 4.56
N ARG A 99 14.17 -2.05 4.26
CA ARG A 99 13.20 -1.47 3.30
C ARG A 99 13.26 -2.12 1.93
N SER A 100 14.46 -2.27 1.43
CA SER A 100 14.66 -2.78 0.06
C SER A 100 14.23 -4.24 -0.06
N LYS A 101 14.66 -5.08 0.88
CA LYS A 101 14.26 -6.49 0.89
C LYS A 101 12.77 -6.67 1.13
N PHE A 102 12.18 -5.83 1.97
CA PHE A 102 10.75 -5.84 2.25
C PHE A 102 9.93 -5.54 0.99
N SER A 103 10.21 -4.42 0.30
CA SER A 103 9.46 -4.02 -0.89
C SER A 103 9.68 -4.95 -2.09
N GLN A 104 10.90 -5.44 -2.29
CA GLN A 104 11.20 -6.45 -3.32
C GLN A 104 10.42 -7.74 -3.09
N ALA A 105 10.39 -8.23 -1.85
CA ALA A 105 9.66 -9.46 -1.52
C ALA A 105 8.14 -9.29 -1.68
N LEU A 106 7.57 -8.15 -1.33
CA LEU A 106 6.16 -7.84 -1.60
C LEU A 106 5.88 -7.86 -3.10
N THR A 107 6.73 -7.20 -3.89
CA THR A 107 6.61 -7.14 -5.34
C THR A 107 6.66 -8.53 -5.95
N GLU A 108 7.61 -9.37 -5.52
CA GLU A 108 7.76 -10.74 -5.99
C GLU A 108 6.51 -11.59 -5.68
N VAL A 109 6.03 -11.56 -4.44
CA VAL A 109 4.87 -12.35 -4.01
C VAL A 109 3.62 -11.98 -4.79
N LEU A 110 3.33 -10.68 -4.93
CA LEU A 110 2.16 -10.21 -5.66
C LEU A 110 2.27 -10.46 -7.16
N SER A 111 3.47 -10.31 -7.75
CA SER A 111 3.70 -10.55 -9.17
C SER A 111 3.56 -12.02 -9.58
N ASN A 112 3.81 -12.93 -8.65
CA ASN A 112 3.71 -14.37 -8.89
C ASN A 112 2.35 -14.97 -8.49
N HIS A 113 1.42 -14.16 -7.98
CA HIS A 113 0.11 -14.66 -7.58
C HIS A 113 -0.80 -14.90 -8.78
N PRO A 114 -1.37 -16.12 -8.97
CA PRO A 114 -2.10 -16.48 -10.20
C PRO A 114 -3.38 -15.68 -10.44
N LEU A 115 -3.95 -15.06 -9.40
CA LEU A 115 -5.17 -14.25 -9.49
C LEU A 115 -4.90 -12.75 -9.45
N ILE A 116 -3.63 -12.29 -9.49
CA ILE A 116 -3.29 -10.87 -9.50
C ILE A 116 -2.67 -10.50 -10.84
N GLU A 117 -3.39 -9.69 -11.62
CA GLU A 117 -2.86 -9.06 -12.83
C GLU A 117 -2.29 -7.69 -12.47
N ILE A 118 -1.00 -7.46 -12.72
CA ILE A 118 -0.36 -6.18 -12.46
C ILE A 118 -0.41 -5.32 -13.70
N LYS A 119 -0.90 -4.10 -13.54
CA LYS A 119 -0.91 -3.05 -14.56
C LYS A 119 -0.06 -1.87 -14.12
N ARG A 120 0.90 -1.49 -14.94
CA ARG A 120 1.80 -0.36 -14.67
C ARG A 120 1.37 0.82 -15.53
N PHE A 121 0.56 1.70 -14.98
CA PHE A 121 0.18 2.99 -15.56
C PHE A 121 -0.44 3.90 -14.50
N GLU A 122 -0.47 5.20 -14.77
CA GLU A 122 -1.14 6.17 -13.93
C GLU A 122 -2.66 6.13 -14.19
N GLN A 123 -3.44 5.87 -13.15
CA GLN A 123 -4.89 5.92 -13.22
C GLN A 123 -5.35 7.38 -13.06
N LEU A 124 -5.99 7.93 -14.09
CA LEU A 124 -6.43 9.32 -14.12
C LEU A 124 -7.94 9.49 -13.87
N ASP A 125 -8.72 8.44 -14.14
CA ASP A 125 -10.17 8.43 -13.96
C ASP A 125 -10.62 7.34 -13.00
N LEU A 126 -11.81 7.53 -12.43
CA LEU A 126 -12.45 6.46 -11.66
C LEU A 126 -12.88 5.33 -12.60
N PRO A 127 -12.65 4.06 -12.26
CA PRO A 127 -13.18 2.93 -13.02
C PRO A 127 -14.70 2.94 -13.12
N SER A 128 -15.24 2.18 -14.08
CA SER A 128 -16.69 2.03 -14.25
C SER A 128 -17.36 1.60 -12.94
N LYS A 129 -18.56 2.15 -12.69
CA LYS A 129 -19.40 1.80 -11.53
C LYS A 129 -19.81 0.32 -11.48
N GLU A 130 -19.63 -0.41 -12.57
CA GLU A 130 -19.89 -1.84 -12.64
C GLU A 130 -18.80 -2.67 -11.96
N ASN A 131 -17.60 -2.09 -11.78
CA ASN A 131 -16.48 -2.76 -11.15
C ASN A 131 -16.40 -2.42 -9.67
N ILE A 132 -16.05 -3.42 -8.87
CA ILE A 132 -15.66 -3.18 -7.47
C ILE A 132 -14.25 -2.62 -7.48
N THR A 133 -14.08 -1.41 -6.94
CA THR A 133 -12.79 -0.72 -6.95
C THR A 133 -12.36 -0.35 -5.54
N ILE A 134 -11.11 -0.62 -5.22
CA ILE A 134 -10.44 -0.21 -3.99
C ILE A 134 -9.43 0.88 -4.35
N LEU A 135 -9.67 2.10 -3.87
CA LEU A 135 -8.73 3.22 -4.01
C LEU A 135 -7.73 3.20 -2.84
N ALA A 136 -6.48 2.89 -3.12
CA ALA A 136 -5.41 2.77 -2.14
C ALA A 136 -4.16 3.57 -2.53
N THR A 137 -4.38 4.72 -3.17
CA THR A 137 -3.34 5.58 -3.76
C THR A 137 -2.55 6.37 -2.72
N GLY A 138 -3.04 6.42 -1.47
CA GLY A 138 -2.35 7.07 -0.36
C GLY A 138 -2.31 8.61 -0.49
N PRO A 139 -1.42 9.26 0.29
CA PRO A 139 -1.36 10.72 0.36
C PRO A 139 -0.79 11.39 -0.90
N LEU A 140 -0.15 10.65 -1.78
CA LEU A 140 0.45 11.15 -3.03
C LEU A 140 -0.37 10.73 -4.25
N THR A 141 -1.69 10.75 -4.12
CA THR A 141 -2.63 10.53 -5.24
C THR A 141 -2.40 11.58 -6.32
N ALA A 142 -2.37 11.14 -7.59
CA ALA A 142 -2.25 12.03 -8.72
C ALA A 142 -3.38 13.09 -8.75
N ASP A 143 -3.04 14.32 -9.10
CA ASP A 143 -3.97 15.46 -9.03
C ASP A 143 -5.27 15.19 -9.80
N GLU A 144 -5.19 14.66 -11.03
CA GLU A 144 -6.37 14.37 -11.83
C GLU A 144 -7.30 13.35 -11.17
N LEU A 145 -6.75 12.26 -10.63
CA LEU A 145 -7.55 11.28 -9.90
C LEU A 145 -8.14 11.88 -8.62
N SER A 146 -7.39 12.73 -7.92
CA SER A 146 -7.86 13.45 -6.73
C SER A 146 -9.07 14.32 -7.05
N TYR A 147 -9.03 15.11 -8.14
CA TYR A 147 -10.19 15.90 -8.61
C TYR A 147 -11.40 15.01 -8.93
N LYS A 148 -11.19 13.85 -9.55
CA LYS A 148 -12.29 12.92 -9.85
C LYS A 148 -12.90 12.33 -8.58
N ILE A 149 -12.09 12.03 -7.56
CA ILE A 149 -12.56 11.55 -6.26
C ILE A 149 -13.38 12.64 -5.57
N GLN A 150 -12.91 13.89 -5.58
CA GLN A 150 -13.62 15.04 -5.03
C GLN A 150 -14.98 15.22 -5.71
N ALA A 151 -15.00 15.22 -7.05
CA ALA A 151 -16.23 15.34 -7.81
C ALA A 151 -17.22 14.20 -7.54
N PHE A 152 -16.72 12.98 -7.32
CA PHE A 152 -17.55 11.81 -7.03
C PHE A 152 -18.13 11.85 -5.61
N THR A 153 -17.34 12.29 -4.62
CA THR A 153 -17.74 12.31 -3.20
C THR A 153 -18.52 13.56 -2.81
N GLY A 154 -18.42 14.65 -3.61
CA GLY A 154 -18.95 15.97 -3.25
C GLY A 154 -18.17 16.66 -2.13
N ILE A 155 -16.95 16.22 -1.83
CA ILE A 155 -16.09 16.80 -0.80
C ILE A 155 -15.04 17.68 -1.48
N ASP A 156 -14.96 18.97 -1.10
CA ASP A 156 -14.12 19.97 -1.76
C ASP A 156 -12.61 19.76 -1.57
N ALA A 157 -12.18 18.91 -0.64
CA ALA A 157 -10.77 18.62 -0.41
C ALA A 157 -10.51 17.18 0.05
N CYS A 158 -9.52 16.54 -0.56
CA CYS A 158 -8.83 15.42 0.06
C CYS A 158 -7.75 16.00 0.98
N HIS A 159 -7.90 15.80 2.30
CA HIS A 159 -6.89 16.26 3.25
C HIS A 159 -5.76 15.23 3.31
N PHE A 160 -4.58 15.65 2.88
CA PHE A 160 -3.36 14.86 3.02
C PHE A 160 -2.49 15.49 4.12
N PHE A 161 -2.03 14.66 5.04
CA PHE A 161 -1.08 15.07 6.04
C PHE A 161 0.26 14.40 5.74
N ASP A 162 1.28 15.22 5.52
CA ASP A 162 2.65 14.72 5.48
C ASP A 162 3.09 14.43 6.92
N ALA A 163 3.37 13.16 7.21
CA ALA A 163 3.86 12.71 8.50
C ALA A 163 5.40 12.79 8.62
N ALA A 164 6.08 13.35 7.61
CA ALA A 164 7.52 13.55 7.68
C ALA A 164 7.85 14.56 8.78
N SER A 165 8.61 14.12 9.78
CA SER A 165 9.11 15.03 10.81
C SER A 165 10.10 16.01 10.21
N PRO A 166 10.00 17.32 10.49
CA PRO A 166 10.96 18.28 10.02
C PRO A 166 12.34 17.97 10.65
N ILE A 167 13.36 17.99 9.82
CA ILE A 167 14.76 17.88 10.30
C ILE A 167 15.19 19.28 10.72
N ILE A 168 15.44 19.47 12.01
CA ILE A 168 15.97 20.71 12.54
C ILE A 168 17.46 20.50 12.78
N TYR A 169 18.27 21.31 12.15
CA TYR A 169 19.71 21.37 12.48
C TYR A 169 19.84 22.11 13.80
N GLY A 170 20.43 21.49 14.81
CA GLY A 170 20.85 22.16 16.03
C GLY A 170 22.10 22.99 15.77
N ASP A 171 22.13 24.20 16.30
CA ASP A 171 23.29 25.06 16.30
C ASP A 171 24.39 24.53 17.25
#